data_7d712cdc6347b3c59d9f8b62a32f9c0f
#
_entry.id   7d712cdc6347b3c59d9f8b62a32f9c0f
#
_cell.length_a   1.000
_cell.length_b   1.000
_cell.length_c   1.000
_cell.angle_alpha   90.00
_cell.angle_beta   90.00
_cell.angle_gamma   90.00
#
_symmetry.space_group_name_H-M   'P 1'
#
loop_
_entity.id
_entity.type
_entity.pdbx_description
1 polymer ?
#
loop_
_entity_poly.entity_id
_entity_poly.type
_entity_poly.pdbx_seq_one_letter_code
_entity_poly.pdbx_strand_id
1 'polypeptide(L)'
;MNILSVENASFAVGHVALLDKTSFQLDSGEKIGLIGRNGAGKSSFLKILAGVQKLDDGQIIVQNNLKIVYVPQESFFDKDATVFDTVAEGLGEIRDLLRRYHHVSHELENGSSETLLKELNELQLEIEAKDGWKLDAAVKQTLGELGLPENEKIGNLSGGQKKRVALAQAWVQKPDVLLLDEPTNHLDIDAIIWLENLLKAFEGSLVVITHDRRFLDNIATRIVELDRGILRSYPGSFSKYSEKKAQELAVEAEHNRLFDKFHAQEEAWIRKGIEARRTRNEGRVRRLEELRRQRAERRNVQGQVNFKLDSGEKSGKIIAELEQASFAYGDKVIMDKFSAILQRGDKIGLIGPNGIGKTTFLKLILGELQPTYGRIRIGSKQEVAYFDQFRSALNENDTVFYTLGQGNDYVEVGGKKKHVMSYLEDFLFHPARAQSPVSSLSGGERNRLLLAKLFTRPANILVLDEPTNDLDIDTQELLEDLLRDYQGTVFLVSHDRMFLDNVITQSIVFEGQGRLKEYIGGYQDYIDAKSREEKIQTASAPKAVAEPEKVKPKANRTVKLSYKEQRELDALPDEIAALETEQAEINTQLSDPEIFKDYEKAGALQSRAEEIEMLLLEKLERWEWLEAKQNGEAV
;
A
#
# COMPACT_ATOMS: atom_id res chain seq x y z
N MET A 1 21.82 17.89 8.76
CA MET A 1 21.94 19.35 8.59
C MET A 1 20.67 19.86 7.96
N ASN A 2 20.03 20.87 8.57
CA ASN A 2 18.75 21.38 8.07
C ASN A 2 18.95 22.13 6.74
N ILE A 3 18.22 21.71 5.71
CA ILE A 3 18.27 22.28 4.36
C ILE A 3 17.01 23.07 3.99
N LEU A 4 15.89 22.77 4.64
CA LEU A 4 14.60 23.44 4.44
C LEU A 4 13.82 23.48 5.75
N SER A 5 13.34 24.66 6.14
CA SER A 5 12.47 24.88 7.30
C SER A 5 11.20 25.61 6.90
N VAL A 6 10.10 25.19 7.47
CA VAL A 6 8.81 25.90 7.41
C VAL A 6 8.42 26.26 8.83
N GLU A 7 8.13 27.53 9.09
CA GLU A 7 7.82 28.04 10.42
C GLU A 7 6.47 28.73 10.46
N ASN A 8 5.63 28.33 11.43
CA ASN A 8 4.30 28.89 11.69
C ASN A 8 3.42 28.98 10.44
N ALA A 9 3.51 27.96 9.57
CA ALA A 9 2.80 27.94 8.31
C ALA A 9 1.29 27.85 8.50
N SER A 10 0.58 28.78 7.87
CA SER A 10 -0.88 28.76 7.75
C SER A 10 -1.26 28.83 6.28
N PHE A 11 -2.19 27.96 5.89
CA PHE A 11 -2.71 27.91 4.53
C PHE A 11 -4.13 27.38 4.51
N ALA A 12 -5.03 28.05 3.81
CA ALA A 12 -6.43 27.68 3.69
C ALA A 12 -6.91 27.66 2.24
N VAL A 13 -7.86 26.79 1.95
CA VAL A 13 -8.58 26.77 0.68
C VAL A 13 -10.05 27.03 0.96
N GLY A 14 -10.54 28.19 0.54
CA GLY A 14 -11.86 28.68 0.90
C GLY A 14 -11.99 28.87 2.41
N HIS A 15 -12.87 28.09 3.04
CA HIS A 15 -13.09 28.16 4.50
C HIS A 15 -12.38 27.02 5.27
N VAL A 16 -11.63 26.17 4.60
CA VAL A 16 -10.97 25.02 5.22
C VAL A 16 -9.49 25.33 5.41
N ALA A 17 -9.05 25.41 6.68
CA ALA A 17 -7.65 25.51 7.01
C ALA A 17 -6.97 24.16 6.77
N LEU A 18 -6.02 24.13 5.83
CA LEU A 18 -5.22 22.95 5.50
C LEU A 18 -3.92 22.90 6.31
N LEU A 19 -3.37 24.06 6.67
CA LEU A 19 -2.26 24.22 7.61
C LEU A 19 -2.64 25.28 8.65
N ASP A 20 -2.37 25.00 9.92
CA ASP A 20 -2.72 25.86 11.05
C ASP A 20 -1.51 26.05 11.98
N LYS A 21 -0.72 27.11 11.72
CA LYS A 21 0.48 27.49 12.49
C LYS A 21 1.44 26.34 12.74
N THR A 22 1.62 25.50 11.73
CA THR A 22 2.45 24.30 11.83
C THR A 22 3.89 24.57 11.38
N SER A 23 4.82 23.75 11.85
CA SER A 23 6.22 23.86 11.51
C SER A 23 6.74 22.53 10.98
N PHE A 24 7.71 22.58 10.05
CA PHE A 24 8.32 21.43 9.42
C PHE A 24 9.78 21.69 9.16
N GLN A 25 10.60 20.65 9.25
CA GLN A 25 12.03 20.70 8.95
C GLN A 25 12.43 19.49 8.11
N LEU A 26 13.33 19.69 7.17
CA LEU A 26 13.94 18.65 6.33
C LEU A 26 15.45 18.73 6.44
N ASP A 27 16.05 17.61 6.82
CA ASP A 27 17.51 17.46 6.88
C ASP A 27 18.08 16.86 5.58
N SER A 28 19.36 17.13 5.34
CA SER A 28 20.08 16.60 4.17
C SER A 28 20.11 15.06 4.20
N GLY A 29 19.75 14.42 3.06
CA GLY A 29 19.72 12.97 2.89
C GLY A 29 18.57 12.29 3.61
N GLU A 30 17.64 13.03 4.21
CA GLU A 30 16.48 12.47 4.91
C GLU A 30 15.39 12.05 3.92
N LYS A 31 14.73 10.92 4.19
CA LYS A 31 13.63 10.38 3.39
C LYS A 31 12.35 10.37 4.22
N ILE A 32 11.45 11.30 3.92
CA ILE A 32 10.21 11.53 4.68
C ILE A 32 9.01 10.95 3.95
N GLY A 33 8.24 10.10 4.63
CA GLY A 33 6.89 9.72 4.22
C GLY A 33 5.88 10.72 4.78
N LEU A 34 5.18 11.44 3.91
CA LEU A 34 4.10 12.37 4.30
C LEU A 34 2.76 11.66 4.16
N ILE A 35 2.11 11.40 5.28
CA ILE A 35 0.84 10.69 5.36
C ILE A 35 -0.27 11.59 5.93
N GLY A 36 -1.51 11.12 5.84
CA GLY A 36 -2.69 11.81 6.36
C GLY A 36 -3.90 11.56 5.47
N ARG A 37 -5.07 11.94 5.93
CA ARG A 37 -6.33 11.70 5.23
C ARG A 37 -6.37 12.37 3.86
N ASN A 38 -7.20 11.83 2.97
CA ASN A 38 -7.48 12.46 1.70
C ASN A 38 -8.18 13.82 1.91
N GLY A 39 -7.69 14.84 1.20
CA GLY A 39 -8.16 16.21 1.38
C GLY A 39 -7.55 16.98 2.56
N ALA A 40 -6.64 16.38 3.35
CA ALA A 40 -5.96 17.04 4.47
C ALA A 40 -4.98 18.15 4.03
N GLY A 41 -4.61 18.22 2.74
CA GLY A 41 -3.71 19.26 2.23
C GLY A 41 -2.29 18.77 1.92
N LYS A 42 -2.04 17.45 1.88
CA LYS A 42 -0.71 16.86 1.60
C LYS A 42 -0.09 17.39 0.30
N SER A 43 -0.80 17.29 -0.83
CA SER A 43 -0.33 17.78 -2.12
C SER A 43 -0.13 19.30 -2.14
N SER A 44 -1.00 20.05 -1.44
CA SER A 44 -0.83 21.51 -1.27
C SER A 44 0.45 21.82 -0.50
N PHE A 45 0.75 21.04 0.54
CA PHE A 45 1.99 21.19 1.29
C PHE A 45 3.23 20.91 0.43
N LEU A 46 3.23 19.84 -0.40
CA LEU A 46 4.33 19.61 -1.36
C LEU A 46 4.48 20.77 -2.35
N LYS A 47 3.39 21.32 -2.87
CA LYS A 47 3.42 22.49 -3.77
C LYS A 47 3.98 23.74 -3.07
N ILE A 48 3.71 23.90 -1.78
CA ILE A 48 4.28 24.96 -0.95
C ILE A 48 5.79 24.76 -0.78
N LEU A 49 6.27 23.54 -0.47
CA LEU A 49 7.69 23.22 -0.39
C LEU A 49 8.43 23.41 -1.72
N ALA A 50 7.76 23.15 -2.84
CA ALA A 50 8.26 23.37 -4.19
C ALA A 50 8.26 24.84 -4.63
N GLY A 51 7.69 25.75 -3.84
CA GLY A 51 7.54 27.16 -4.20
C GLY A 51 6.47 27.43 -5.26
N VAL A 52 5.67 26.43 -5.66
CA VAL A 52 4.58 26.56 -6.63
C VAL A 52 3.39 27.28 -6.01
N GLN A 53 3.19 27.12 -4.70
CA GLN A 53 2.10 27.72 -3.95
C GLN A 53 2.65 28.50 -2.76
N LYS A 54 2.07 29.69 -2.48
CA LYS A 54 2.49 30.54 -1.37
C LYS A 54 1.66 30.21 -0.12
N LEU A 55 2.27 30.41 1.05
CA LEU A 55 1.57 30.42 2.34
C LEU A 55 0.71 31.67 2.49
N ASP A 56 -0.36 31.56 3.28
CA ASP A 56 -1.15 32.71 3.72
C ASP A 56 -0.44 33.46 4.86
N ASP A 57 0.23 32.72 5.78
CA ASP A 57 1.03 33.24 6.87
C ASP A 57 2.17 32.26 7.20
N GLY A 58 3.25 32.76 7.81
CA GLY A 58 4.47 31.99 8.12
C GLY A 58 5.56 32.22 7.08
N GLN A 59 6.65 31.45 7.23
CA GLN A 59 7.81 31.59 6.35
C GLN A 59 8.43 30.25 5.98
N ILE A 60 9.06 30.21 4.80
CA ILE A 60 9.84 29.08 4.31
C ILE A 60 11.28 29.55 4.19
N ILE A 61 12.19 28.86 4.87
CA ILE A 61 13.63 29.10 4.83
C ILE A 61 14.27 27.95 4.07
N VAL A 62 14.88 28.25 2.94
CA VAL A 62 15.54 27.28 2.06
C VAL A 62 17.01 27.62 1.98
N GLN A 63 17.88 26.61 2.05
CA GLN A 63 19.31 26.77 1.85
C GLN A 63 19.59 27.33 0.44
N ASN A 64 20.56 28.25 0.32
CA ASN A 64 20.93 28.83 -0.99
C ASN A 64 21.33 27.74 -1.99
N ASN A 65 20.90 27.91 -3.23
CA ASN A 65 21.16 27.01 -4.37
C ASN A 65 20.61 25.60 -4.24
N LEU A 66 19.69 25.35 -3.31
CA LEU A 66 19.04 24.05 -3.18
C LEU A 66 18.09 23.80 -4.36
N LYS A 67 18.30 22.71 -5.08
CA LYS A 67 17.47 22.33 -6.22
C LYS A 67 16.33 21.42 -5.77
N ILE A 68 15.12 21.96 -5.72
CA ILE A 68 13.90 21.24 -5.34
C ILE A 68 13.14 20.92 -6.62
N VAL A 69 12.81 19.63 -6.82
CA VAL A 69 11.98 19.18 -7.96
C VAL A 69 10.74 18.47 -7.45
N TYR A 70 9.59 18.88 -7.98
CA TYR A 70 8.28 18.33 -7.63
C TYR A 70 7.72 17.49 -8.80
N VAL A 71 7.33 16.27 -8.51
CA VAL A 71 6.62 15.37 -9.43
C VAL A 71 5.18 15.25 -8.96
N PRO A 72 4.21 15.77 -9.73
CA PRO A 72 2.79 15.71 -9.37
C PRO A 72 2.22 14.31 -9.55
N GLN A 73 1.08 14.05 -8.91
CA GLN A 73 0.32 12.79 -9.00
C GLN A 73 -0.01 12.42 -10.45
N GLU A 74 -0.47 13.40 -11.23
CA GLU A 74 -0.69 13.27 -12.68
C GLU A 74 0.21 14.25 -13.42
N SER A 75 0.95 13.72 -14.39
CA SER A 75 1.77 14.51 -15.31
C SER A 75 1.11 14.54 -16.67
N PHE A 76 0.91 15.74 -17.18
CA PHE A 76 0.34 15.95 -18.51
C PHE A 76 1.48 16.13 -19.53
N PHE A 77 1.56 15.22 -20.48
CA PHE A 77 2.55 15.25 -21.54
C PHE A 77 1.88 15.40 -22.89
N ASP A 78 2.59 16.01 -23.83
CA ASP A 78 2.20 15.99 -25.23
C ASP A 78 2.27 14.56 -25.76
N LYS A 79 1.16 14.07 -26.30
CA LYS A 79 1.06 12.69 -26.80
C LYS A 79 1.95 12.43 -28.03
N ASP A 80 2.24 13.48 -28.79
CA ASP A 80 3.06 13.41 -30.01
C ASP A 80 4.54 13.60 -29.75
N ALA A 81 4.93 14.11 -28.58
CA ALA A 81 6.33 14.23 -28.17
C ALA A 81 6.98 12.86 -27.98
N THR A 82 8.29 12.78 -28.23
CA THR A 82 9.08 11.59 -27.91
C THR A 82 9.42 11.54 -26.43
N VAL A 83 9.79 10.35 -25.94
CA VAL A 83 10.26 10.18 -24.55
C VAL A 83 11.48 11.05 -24.29
N PHE A 84 12.43 11.10 -25.25
CA PHE A 84 13.61 11.94 -25.16
C PHE A 84 13.26 13.42 -25.01
N ASP A 85 12.40 13.94 -25.91
CA ASP A 85 11.98 15.36 -25.87
C ASP A 85 11.35 15.73 -24.53
N THR A 86 10.49 14.85 -24.01
CA THR A 86 9.78 15.06 -22.75
C THR A 86 10.75 15.07 -21.56
N VAL A 87 11.72 14.15 -21.52
CA VAL A 87 12.71 14.12 -20.43
C VAL A 87 13.67 15.30 -20.54
N ALA A 88 14.06 15.71 -21.75
CA ALA A 88 14.90 16.88 -21.99
C ALA A 88 14.23 18.20 -21.57
N GLU A 89 12.89 18.26 -21.44
CA GLU A 89 12.19 19.41 -20.87
C GLU A 89 12.67 19.77 -19.45
N GLY A 90 13.16 18.80 -18.69
CA GLY A 90 13.79 19.04 -17.40
C GLY A 90 15.07 19.88 -17.45
N LEU A 91 15.69 20.04 -18.62
CA LEU A 91 16.98 20.74 -18.80
C LEU A 91 16.87 22.25 -19.08
N GLY A 92 15.64 22.79 -19.15
CA GLY A 92 15.42 24.23 -19.35
C GLY A 92 15.87 24.74 -20.74
N GLU A 93 16.66 25.82 -20.81
CA GLU A 93 16.99 26.52 -22.06
C GLU A 93 17.76 25.69 -23.11
N ILE A 94 18.51 24.67 -22.70
CA ILE A 94 19.28 23.81 -23.61
C ILE A 94 18.38 22.79 -24.33
N ARG A 95 17.20 22.54 -23.81
CA ARG A 95 16.18 21.63 -24.38
C ARG A 95 15.93 21.89 -25.88
N ASP A 96 15.66 23.16 -26.23
CA ASP A 96 15.24 23.51 -27.60
C ASP A 96 16.37 23.29 -28.59
N LEU A 97 17.64 23.50 -28.16
CA LEU A 97 18.83 23.22 -28.97
C LEU A 97 19.01 21.71 -29.19
N LEU A 98 18.92 20.90 -28.14
CA LEU A 98 19.04 19.44 -28.24
C LEU A 98 17.91 18.83 -29.07
N ARG A 99 16.65 19.27 -28.85
CA ARG A 99 15.50 18.83 -29.64
C ARG A 99 15.68 19.11 -31.12
N ARG A 100 16.11 20.33 -31.46
CA ARG A 100 16.35 20.76 -32.82
C ARG A 100 17.47 19.97 -33.47
N TYR A 101 18.55 19.70 -32.75
CA TYR A 101 19.65 18.87 -33.18
C TYR A 101 19.22 17.44 -33.51
N HIS A 102 18.48 16.79 -32.62
CA HIS A 102 17.98 15.42 -32.84
C HIS A 102 16.99 15.35 -34.01
N HIS A 103 16.12 16.35 -34.16
CA HIS A 103 15.19 16.44 -35.28
C HIS A 103 15.93 16.54 -36.61
N VAL A 104 16.86 17.47 -36.73
CA VAL A 104 17.69 17.67 -37.94
C VAL A 104 18.55 16.45 -38.24
N SER A 105 19.11 15.79 -37.21
CA SER A 105 19.88 14.56 -37.36
C SER A 105 19.01 13.42 -37.94
N HIS A 106 17.77 13.26 -37.43
CA HIS A 106 16.84 12.25 -37.93
C HIS A 106 16.33 12.56 -39.36
N GLU A 107 16.13 13.82 -39.71
CA GLU A 107 15.79 14.22 -41.07
C GLU A 107 16.92 13.90 -42.05
N LEU A 108 18.17 14.06 -41.63
CA LEU A 108 19.36 13.71 -42.45
C LEU A 108 19.50 12.20 -42.69
N GLU A 109 19.02 11.34 -41.78
CA GLU A 109 18.97 9.89 -42.00
C GLU A 109 17.97 9.52 -43.15
N ASN A 110 16.93 10.33 -43.32
CA ASN A 110 15.88 10.12 -44.32
C ASN A 110 16.15 10.85 -45.68
N GLY A 111 17.12 11.75 -45.73
CA GLY A 111 17.51 12.45 -46.96
C GLY A 111 18.56 13.54 -46.71
N SER A 112 19.68 13.49 -47.44
CA SER A 112 20.78 14.49 -47.30
C SER A 112 20.43 15.81 -48.00
N SER A 113 20.46 16.93 -47.24
CA SER A 113 20.35 18.30 -47.72
C SER A 113 21.52 19.13 -47.20
N GLU A 114 22.13 19.91 -48.05
CA GLU A 114 23.24 20.81 -47.68
C GLU A 114 22.80 21.87 -46.66
N THR A 115 21.53 22.26 -46.68
CA THR A 115 20.96 23.19 -45.69
C THR A 115 20.81 22.55 -44.31
N LEU A 116 20.39 21.30 -44.22
CA LEU A 116 20.28 20.55 -42.97
C LEU A 116 21.66 20.28 -42.34
N LEU A 117 22.69 20.02 -43.18
CA LEU A 117 24.07 19.87 -42.69
C LEU A 117 24.64 21.16 -42.10
N LYS A 118 24.34 22.34 -42.71
CA LYS A 118 24.73 23.63 -42.14
C LYS A 118 24.02 23.90 -40.81
N GLU A 119 22.72 23.66 -40.76
CA GLU A 119 21.95 23.82 -39.51
C GLU A 119 22.45 22.88 -38.41
N LEU A 120 22.78 21.63 -38.74
CA LEU A 120 23.34 20.67 -37.80
C LEU A 120 24.65 21.17 -37.19
N ASN A 121 25.56 21.71 -38.02
CA ASN A 121 26.83 22.24 -37.56
C ASN A 121 26.68 23.49 -36.67
N GLU A 122 25.73 24.38 -36.99
CA GLU A 122 25.46 25.57 -36.16
C GLU A 122 24.93 25.14 -34.79
N LEU A 123 23.92 24.21 -34.76
CA LEU A 123 23.38 23.66 -33.52
C LEU A 123 24.47 22.95 -32.70
N GLN A 124 25.37 22.22 -33.35
CA GLN A 124 26.49 21.53 -32.72
C GLN A 124 27.40 22.50 -31.96
N LEU A 125 27.75 23.61 -32.60
CA LEU A 125 28.59 24.67 -32.00
C LEU A 125 27.88 25.36 -30.80
N GLU A 126 26.55 25.60 -30.92
CA GLU A 126 25.80 26.20 -29.83
C GLU A 126 25.64 25.25 -28.63
N ILE A 127 25.42 23.96 -28.89
CA ILE A 127 25.35 22.93 -27.85
C ILE A 127 26.68 22.78 -27.13
N GLU A 128 27.80 22.79 -27.89
CA GLU A 128 29.16 22.72 -27.33
C GLU A 128 29.48 23.92 -26.46
N ALA A 129 29.13 25.14 -26.90
CA ALA A 129 29.32 26.37 -26.15
C ALA A 129 28.55 26.41 -24.80
N LYS A 130 27.46 25.65 -24.68
CA LYS A 130 26.62 25.56 -23.49
C LYS A 130 26.81 24.26 -22.69
N ASP A 131 27.87 23.47 -22.95
CA ASP A 131 28.12 22.15 -22.35
C ASP A 131 26.92 21.16 -22.54
N GLY A 132 26.10 21.36 -23.57
CA GLY A 132 24.86 20.61 -23.82
C GLY A 132 25.06 19.13 -24.07
N TRP A 133 26.22 18.69 -24.56
CA TRP A 133 26.54 17.27 -24.78
C TRP A 133 26.58 16.45 -23.47
N LYS A 134 27.00 17.08 -22.37
CA LYS A 134 26.95 16.43 -21.05
C LYS A 134 25.52 16.19 -20.62
N LEU A 135 24.61 17.10 -21.02
CA LEU A 135 23.17 16.98 -20.69
C LEU A 135 22.47 15.97 -21.58
N ASP A 136 22.82 15.91 -22.89
CA ASP A 136 22.33 14.86 -23.80
C ASP A 136 22.72 13.46 -23.29
N ALA A 137 24.02 13.31 -22.93
CA ALA A 137 24.51 12.07 -22.33
C ALA A 137 23.76 11.72 -21.01
N ALA A 138 23.47 12.73 -20.18
CA ALA A 138 22.71 12.52 -18.94
C ALA A 138 21.26 12.09 -19.20
N VAL A 139 20.58 12.64 -20.23
CA VAL A 139 19.24 12.19 -20.64
C VAL A 139 19.31 10.73 -21.09
N LYS A 140 20.23 10.38 -22.00
CA LYS A 140 20.37 9.01 -22.51
C LYS A 140 20.71 8.02 -21.39
N GLN A 141 21.61 8.39 -20.49
CA GLN A 141 21.92 7.58 -19.32
C GLN A 141 20.68 7.37 -18.45
N THR A 142 19.94 8.44 -18.13
CA THR A 142 18.71 8.36 -17.32
C THR A 142 17.66 7.48 -18.01
N LEU A 143 17.47 7.61 -19.32
CA LEU A 143 16.55 6.75 -20.06
C LEU A 143 16.97 5.27 -20.02
N GLY A 144 18.27 5.00 -20.15
CA GLY A 144 18.82 3.65 -20.02
C GLY A 144 18.62 3.06 -18.62
N GLU A 145 18.91 3.83 -17.57
CA GLU A 145 18.72 3.42 -16.16
C GLU A 145 17.24 3.13 -15.84
N LEU A 146 16.32 3.90 -16.43
CA LEU A 146 14.88 3.76 -16.22
C LEU A 146 14.21 2.81 -17.23
N GLY A 147 14.98 2.21 -18.15
CA GLY A 147 14.47 1.26 -19.15
C GLY A 147 13.41 1.88 -20.08
N LEU A 148 13.59 3.13 -20.49
CA LEU A 148 12.65 3.86 -21.32
C LEU A 148 13.16 3.91 -22.78
N PRO A 149 12.28 3.66 -23.77
CA PRO A 149 12.64 3.78 -25.19
C PRO A 149 12.76 5.25 -25.61
N GLU A 150 13.91 5.64 -26.16
CA GLU A 150 14.25 7.02 -26.47
C GLU A 150 13.31 7.67 -27.49
N ASN A 151 13.02 6.96 -28.59
CA ASN A 151 12.30 7.48 -29.76
C ASN A 151 10.79 7.17 -29.77
N GLU A 152 10.27 6.52 -28.73
CA GLU A 152 8.85 6.18 -28.63
C GLU A 152 8.02 7.44 -28.31
N LYS A 153 6.83 7.53 -28.93
CA LYS A 153 5.88 8.61 -28.59
C LYS A 153 5.20 8.36 -27.26
N ILE A 154 5.03 9.42 -26.48
CA ILE A 154 4.36 9.37 -25.17
C ILE A 154 2.93 8.80 -25.29
N GLY A 155 2.23 9.06 -26.40
CA GLY A 155 0.89 8.54 -26.65
C GLY A 155 0.78 7.01 -26.58
N ASN A 156 1.83 6.29 -27.00
CA ASN A 156 1.90 4.84 -27.05
C ASN A 156 2.26 4.17 -25.71
N LEU A 157 2.73 4.96 -24.75
CA LEU A 157 3.21 4.43 -23.48
C LEU A 157 2.07 4.05 -22.54
N SER A 158 2.30 2.98 -21.77
CA SER A 158 1.43 2.62 -20.64
C SER A 158 1.45 3.66 -19.53
N GLY A 159 0.45 3.67 -18.64
CA GLY A 159 0.41 4.58 -17.49
C GLY A 159 1.65 4.49 -16.61
N GLY A 160 2.15 3.28 -16.36
CA GLY A 160 3.38 3.06 -15.60
C GLY A 160 4.63 3.61 -16.29
N GLN A 161 4.73 3.45 -17.63
CA GLN A 161 5.84 4.05 -18.38
C GLN A 161 5.78 5.57 -18.39
N LYS A 162 4.59 6.19 -18.48
CA LYS A 162 4.41 7.65 -18.35
C LYS A 162 4.88 8.17 -17.00
N LYS A 163 4.62 7.44 -15.91
CA LYS A 163 5.16 7.79 -14.59
C LYS A 163 6.69 7.67 -14.53
N ARG A 164 7.27 6.66 -15.16
CA ARG A 164 8.73 6.56 -15.29
C ARG A 164 9.31 7.76 -16.07
N VAL A 165 8.62 8.24 -17.12
CA VAL A 165 9.02 9.44 -17.86
C VAL A 165 8.97 10.68 -16.97
N ALA A 166 7.92 10.87 -16.16
CA ALA A 166 7.84 11.98 -15.20
C ALA A 166 9.00 11.95 -14.19
N LEU A 167 9.33 10.76 -13.71
CA LEU A 167 10.46 10.57 -12.81
C LEU A 167 11.80 10.82 -13.51
N ALA A 168 11.97 10.37 -14.77
CA ALA A 168 13.15 10.66 -15.58
C ALA A 168 13.37 12.16 -15.79
N GLN A 169 12.28 12.90 -16.07
CA GLN A 169 12.29 14.35 -16.21
C GLN A 169 12.74 15.07 -14.93
N ALA A 170 12.37 14.53 -13.77
CA ALA A 170 12.85 15.03 -12.48
C ALA A 170 14.30 14.63 -12.21
N TRP A 171 14.67 13.39 -12.51
CA TRP A 171 15.98 12.80 -12.22
C TRP A 171 17.12 13.44 -13.01
N VAL A 172 16.88 13.72 -14.29
CA VAL A 172 17.88 14.37 -15.17
C VAL A 172 18.31 15.73 -14.66
N GLN A 173 17.46 16.39 -13.86
CA GLN A 173 17.75 17.67 -13.23
C GLN A 173 18.76 17.56 -12.08
N LYS A 174 19.08 16.35 -11.59
CA LYS A 174 19.92 16.10 -10.42
C LYS A 174 19.45 16.91 -9.21
N PRO A 175 18.23 16.65 -8.68
CA PRO A 175 17.70 17.40 -7.56
C PRO A 175 18.44 17.10 -6.26
N ASP A 176 18.57 18.11 -5.39
CA ASP A 176 18.99 17.94 -3.99
C ASP A 176 17.82 17.47 -3.13
N VAL A 177 16.61 17.92 -3.49
CA VAL A 177 15.34 17.52 -2.84
C VAL A 177 14.34 17.08 -3.90
N LEU A 178 13.84 15.87 -3.75
CA LEU A 178 12.81 15.28 -4.60
C LEU A 178 11.48 15.20 -3.85
N LEU A 179 10.44 15.82 -4.41
CA LEU A 179 9.09 15.81 -3.86
C LEU A 179 8.18 14.97 -4.77
N LEU A 180 7.65 13.86 -4.26
CA LEU A 180 6.83 12.91 -5.02
C LEU A 180 5.40 12.87 -4.47
N ASP A 181 4.43 13.08 -5.34
CA ASP A 181 3.00 13.04 -4.99
C ASP A 181 2.36 11.77 -5.57
N GLU A 182 2.06 10.78 -4.71
CA GLU A 182 1.47 9.47 -5.04
C GLU A 182 2.17 8.75 -6.21
N PRO A 183 3.50 8.52 -6.14
CA PRO A 183 4.22 7.91 -7.25
C PRO A 183 3.88 6.43 -7.47
N THR A 184 3.34 5.75 -6.45
CA THR A 184 3.00 4.31 -6.49
C THR A 184 1.64 4.02 -7.12
N ASN A 185 0.73 5.01 -7.22
CA ASN A 185 -0.61 4.80 -7.77
C ASN A 185 -0.56 4.28 -9.21
N HIS A 186 -1.36 3.26 -9.52
CA HIS A 186 -1.48 2.59 -10.83
C HIS A 186 -0.19 1.88 -11.33
N LEU A 187 0.84 1.76 -10.49
CA LEU A 187 2.02 0.94 -10.78
C LEU A 187 1.74 -0.52 -10.38
N ASP A 188 2.23 -1.46 -11.17
CA ASP A 188 2.28 -2.86 -10.76
C ASP A 188 3.40 -3.11 -9.73
N ILE A 189 3.35 -4.25 -9.06
CA ILE A 189 4.27 -4.57 -7.96
C ILE A 189 5.72 -4.51 -8.41
N ASP A 190 6.05 -4.98 -9.62
CA ASP A 190 7.41 -4.96 -10.15
C ASP A 190 7.91 -3.52 -10.36
N ALA A 191 7.04 -2.64 -10.84
CA ALA A 191 7.35 -1.21 -11.00
C ALA A 191 7.50 -0.51 -9.64
N ILE A 192 6.73 -0.90 -8.63
CA ILE A 192 6.86 -0.37 -7.25
C ILE A 192 8.21 -0.79 -6.66
N ILE A 193 8.58 -2.07 -6.77
CA ILE A 193 9.88 -2.59 -6.29
C ILE A 193 11.04 -1.89 -7.00
N TRP A 194 10.92 -1.70 -8.32
CA TRP A 194 11.90 -0.95 -9.08
C TRP A 194 12.04 0.49 -8.56
N LEU A 195 10.92 1.19 -8.32
CA LEU A 195 10.91 2.55 -7.76
C LEU A 195 11.53 2.60 -6.36
N GLU A 196 11.24 1.63 -5.50
CA GLU A 196 11.87 1.49 -4.18
C GLU A 196 13.40 1.42 -4.29
N ASN A 197 13.91 0.57 -5.20
CA ASN A 197 15.35 0.42 -5.38
C ASN A 197 16.02 1.71 -5.90
N LEU A 198 15.36 2.39 -6.83
CA LEU A 198 15.82 3.68 -7.36
C LEU A 198 15.89 4.74 -6.25
N LEU A 199 14.83 4.87 -5.45
CA LEU A 199 14.78 5.86 -4.38
C LEU A 199 15.67 5.49 -3.17
N LYS A 200 15.96 4.21 -2.95
CA LYS A 200 16.97 3.79 -1.96
C LYS A 200 18.37 4.26 -2.35
N ALA A 201 18.70 4.20 -3.64
CA ALA A 201 19.98 4.65 -4.17
C ALA A 201 20.09 6.18 -4.28
N PHE A 202 18.99 6.92 -4.15
CA PHE A 202 19.01 8.38 -4.20
C PHE A 202 19.68 8.98 -2.97
N GLU A 203 20.73 9.76 -3.17
CA GLU A 203 21.54 10.37 -2.10
C GLU A 203 20.93 11.68 -1.58
N GLY A 204 20.07 12.34 -2.36
CA GLY A 204 19.37 13.56 -1.95
C GLY A 204 18.28 13.32 -0.92
N SER A 205 17.61 14.39 -0.50
CA SER A 205 16.48 14.34 0.42
C SER A 205 15.19 14.06 -0.34
N LEU A 206 14.30 13.28 0.26
CA LEU A 206 13.04 12.86 -0.34
C LEU A 206 11.86 13.22 0.57
N VAL A 207 10.82 13.81 -0.01
CA VAL A 207 9.50 13.84 0.63
C VAL A 207 8.50 13.17 -0.30
N VAL A 208 7.90 12.08 0.14
CA VAL A 208 6.96 11.30 -0.67
C VAL A 208 5.60 11.21 0.02
N ILE A 209 4.55 11.51 -0.73
CA ILE A 209 3.18 11.17 -0.36
C ILE A 209 2.85 9.83 -0.98
N THR A 210 2.45 8.87 -0.18
CA THR A 210 1.92 7.60 -0.67
C THR A 210 1.06 6.92 0.39
N HIS A 211 0.15 6.09 -0.04
CA HIS A 211 -0.67 5.23 0.80
C HIS A 211 -0.16 3.78 0.82
N ASP A 212 0.91 3.45 0.07
CA ASP A 212 1.58 2.14 0.13
C ASP A 212 2.43 2.04 1.40
N ARG A 213 1.90 1.35 2.39
CA ARG A 213 2.52 1.18 3.73
C ARG A 213 3.86 0.44 3.65
N ARG A 214 3.97 -0.58 2.78
CA ARG A 214 5.20 -1.35 2.61
C ARG A 214 6.30 -0.54 1.91
N PHE A 215 5.91 0.29 0.95
CA PHE A 215 6.81 1.24 0.32
C PHE A 215 7.38 2.24 1.34
N LEU A 216 6.53 2.78 2.24
CA LEU A 216 6.96 3.67 3.32
C LEU A 216 7.92 2.96 4.29
N ASP A 217 7.65 1.71 4.67
CA ASP A 217 8.56 0.93 5.53
C ASP A 217 9.93 0.73 4.90
N ASN A 218 9.97 0.53 3.57
CA ASN A 218 11.20 0.26 2.85
C ASN A 218 12.06 1.49 2.59
N ILE A 219 11.48 2.70 2.56
CA ILE A 219 12.16 3.93 2.12
C ILE A 219 12.24 4.98 3.21
N ALA A 220 11.16 5.21 3.98
CA ALA A 220 11.09 6.32 4.89
C ALA A 220 12.00 6.14 6.12
N THR A 221 12.78 7.18 6.42
CA THR A 221 13.54 7.29 7.68
C THR A 221 12.74 7.96 8.77
N ARG A 222 11.71 8.73 8.38
CA ARG A 222 10.79 9.44 9.25
C ARG A 222 9.41 9.55 8.59
N ILE A 223 8.36 9.38 9.36
CA ILE A 223 6.99 9.63 8.94
C ILE A 223 6.53 10.98 9.49
N VAL A 224 5.87 11.76 8.63
CA VAL A 224 5.22 13.01 9.01
C VAL A 224 3.73 12.88 8.71
N GLU A 225 2.92 13.00 9.73
CA GLU A 225 1.46 12.95 9.61
C GLU A 225 0.89 14.35 9.55
N LEU A 226 0.10 14.65 8.52
CA LEU A 226 -0.72 15.85 8.44
C LEU A 226 -2.14 15.52 8.90
N ASP A 227 -2.47 15.88 10.13
CA ASP A 227 -3.81 15.72 10.70
C ASP A 227 -4.36 17.08 11.15
N ARG A 228 -5.54 17.45 10.63
CA ARG A 228 -6.29 18.65 11.01
C ARG A 228 -5.47 19.95 10.98
N GLY A 229 -4.61 20.08 9.96
CA GLY A 229 -3.75 21.25 9.75
C GLY A 229 -2.45 21.24 10.55
N ILE A 230 -2.19 20.20 11.34
CA ILE A 230 -0.99 20.09 12.17
C ILE A 230 -0.10 18.98 11.62
N LEU A 231 1.19 19.27 11.45
CA LEU A 231 2.22 18.28 11.09
C LEU A 231 2.80 17.68 12.37
N ARG A 232 2.73 16.35 12.48
CA ARG A 232 3.34 15.59 13.57
C ARG A 232 4.43 14.69 13.01
N SER A 233 5.57 14.65 13.67
CA SER A 233 6.75 13.91 13.21
C SER A 233 6.98 12.66 14.06
N TYR A 234 7.20 11.53 13.37
CA TYR A 234 7.45 10.23 13.99
C TYR A 234 8.74 9.64 13.38
N PRO A 235 9.83 9.57 14.18
CA PRO A 235 11.06 8.95 13.71
C PRO A 235 10.88 7.45 13.46
N GLY A 236 11.45 6.96 12.35
CA GLY A 236 11.43 5.56 11.96
C GLY A 236 10.51 5.26 10.77
N SER A 237 10.30 3.96 10.53
CA SER A 237 9.48 3.44 9.45
C SER A 237 7.98 3.57 9.73
N PHE A 238 7.15 3.19 8.75
CA PHE A 238 5.70 3.18 8.90
C PHE A 238 5.22 2.23 10.02
N SER A 239 5.84 1.06 10.16
CA SER A 239 5.50 0.10 11.23
C SER A 239 5.69 0.71 12.62
N LYS A 240 6.81 1.43 12.85
CA LYS A 240 7.05 2.14 14.11
C LYS A 240 6.07 3.29 14.35
N TYR A 241 5.69 4.01 13.28
CA TYR A 241 4.63 5.01 13.35
C TYR A 241 3.31 4.39 13.79
N SER A 242 2.89 3.28 13.16
CA SER A 242 1.63 2.59 13.45
C SER A 242 1.56 2.13 14.92
N GLU A 243 2.62 1.52 15.44
CA GLU A 243 2.70 1.14 16.86
C GLU A 243 2.54 2.34 17.80
N LYS A 244 3.28 3.43 17.53
CA LYS A 244 3.21 4.63 18.35
C LYS A 244 1.85 5.32 18.25
N LYS A 245 1.27 5.37 17.07
CA LYS A 245 -0.06 5.93 16.84
C LYS A 245 -1.14 5.14 17.57
N ALA A 246 -1.07 3.81 17.56
CA ALA A 246 -1.99 2.96 18.31
C ALA A 246 -1.90 3.23 19.84
N GLN A 247 -0.70 3.42 20.37
CA GLN A 247 -0.51 3.80 21.77
C GLN A 247 -1.10 5.19 22.08
N GLU A 248 -0.83 6.20 21.23
CA GLU A 248 -1.38 7.55 21.37
C GLU A 248 -2.92 7.55 21.35
N LEU A 249 -3.53 6.80 20.41
CA LEU A 249 -4.98 6.67 20.31
C LEU A 249 -5.59 5.97 21.54
N ALA A 250 -4.93 4.94 22.08
CA ALA A 250 -5.39 4.27 23.30
C ALA A 250 -5.36 5.21 24.51
N VAL A 251 -4.30 6.01 24.66
CA VAL A 251 -4.21 7.04 25.71
C VAL A 251 -5.25 8.14 25.52
N GLU A 252 -5.45 8.61 24.30
CA GLU A 252 -6.47 9.62 23.99
C GLU A 252 -7.89 9.10 24.27
N ALA A 253 -8.19 7.86 23.91
CA ALA A 253 -9.47 7.22 24.19
C ALA A 253 -9.76 7.14 25.69
N GLU A 254 -8.78 6.74 26.50
CA GLU A 254 -8.93 6.68 27.95
C GLU A 254 -9.08 8.08 28.57
N HIS A 255 -8.29 9.06 28.11
CA HIS A 255 -8.43 10.44 28.56
C HIS A 255 -9.82 11.00 28.20
N ASN A 256 -10.30 10.74 27.01
CA ASN A 256 -11.63 11.15 26.56
C ASN A 256 -12.74 10.48 27.40
N ARG A 257 -12.61 9.20 27.71
CA ARG A 257 -13.52 8.45 28.59
C ARG A 257 -13.60 9.06 29.98
N LEU A 258 -12.44 9.40 30.58
CA LEU A 258 -12.37 10.02 31.90
C LEU A 258 -12.98 11.44 31.89
N PHE A 259 -12.69 12.22 30.84
CA PHE A 259 -13.25 13.56 30.67
C PHE A 259 -14.78 13.51 30.51
N ASP A 260 -15.32 12.61 29.66
CA ASP A 260 -16.77 12.49 29.45
C ASP A 260 -17.48 12.01 30.73
N LYS A 261 -16.85 11.13 31.51
CA LYS A 261 -17.34 10.72 32.83
C LYS A 261 -17.40 11.92 33.78
N PHE A 262 -16.34 12.73 33.81
CA PHE A 262 -16.27 13.92 34.64
C PHE A 262 -17.29 14.99 34.19
N HIS A 263 -17.41 15.24 32.90
CA HIS A 263 -18.41 16.14 32.31
C HIS A 263 -19.83 15.72 32.68
N ALA A 264 -20.16 14.41 32.54
CA ALA A 264 -21.47 13.88 32.89
C ALA A 264 -21.78 14.01 34.38
N GLN A 265 -20.79 13.88 35.26
CA GLN A 265 -20.94 14.10 36.71
C GLN A 265 -21.24 15.57 37.03
N GLU A 266 -20.53 16.52 36.42
CA GLU A 266 -20.79 17.95 36.62
C GLU A 266 -22.15 18.37 36.06
N GLU A 267 -22.55 17.84 34.87
CA GLU A 267 -23.92 18.08 34.35
C GLU A 267 -25.03 17.53 35.25
N ALA A 268 -24.87 16.28 35.73
CA ALA A 268 -25.85 15.67 36.63
C ALA A 268 -25.94 16.43 37.96
N TRP A 269 -24.82 16.93 38.46
CA TRP A 269 -24.78 17.71 39.69
C TRP A 269 -25.48 19.10 39.51
N ILE A 270 -25.26 19.80 38.40
CA ILE A 270 -25.90 21.07 38.11
C ILE A 270 -27.42 20.89 37.97
N ARG A 271 -27.88 19.85 37.29
CA ARG A 271 -29.31 19.50 37.16
C ARG A 271 -29.98 19.23 38.52
N LYS A 272 -29.26 18.61 39.45
CA LYS A 272 -29.76 18.36 40.82
C LYS A 272 -29.65 19.55 41.75
N GLY A 273 -28.79 20.53 41.47
CA GLY A 273 -28.43 21.64 42.36
C GLY A 273 -29.19 22.93 42.17
N ILE A 274 -30.16 23.03 41.24
CA ILE A 274 -30.93 24.27 40.94
C ILE A 274 -31.87 24.66 42.08
N GLU A 275 -32.24 23.75 42.99
CA GLU A 275 -33.19 24.01 44.07
C GLU A 275 -32.58 24.56 45.39
N ALA A 276 -31.26 24.59 45.56
CA ALA A 276 -30.67 25.11 46.80
C ALA A 276 -29.33 25.87 46.61
N ARG A 277 -29.34 27.19 46.76
CA ARG A 277 -28.23 28.14 46.99
C ARG A 277 -27.56 28.77 45.78
N ARG A 278 -28.01 29.99 45.48
CA ARG A 278 -27.58 30.85 44.36
C ARG A 278 -26.09 31.31 44.37
N THR A 279 -25.43 31.42 45.50
CA THR A 279 -24.14 32.15 45.60
C THR A 279 -22.87 31.29 45.59
N ARG A 280 -22.97 29.95 45.68
CA ARG A 280 -21.77 29.06 45.70
C ARG A 280 -21.51 28.32 44.37
N ASN A 281 -22.35 28.57 43.35
CA ASN A 281 -22.38 27.79 42.12
C ASN A 281 -21.71 28.45 40.90
N GLU A 282 -21.39 29.75 40.94
CA GLU A 282 -20.83 30.44 39.75
C GLU A 282 -19.51 29.85 39.27
N GLY A 283 -18.62 29.42 40.16
CA GLY A 283 -17.37 28.81 39.79
C GLY A 283 -17.53 27.46 39.08
N ARG A 284 -18.55 26.68 39.46
CA ARG A 284 -18.84 25.39 38.80
C ARG A 284 -19.59 25.55 37.49
N VAL A 285 -20.47 26.56 37.39
CA VAL A 285 -21.12 26.91 36.12
C VAL A 285 -20.07 27.33 35.09
N ARG A 286 -19.15 28.23 35.45
CA ARG A 286 -18.02 28.60 34.59
C ARG A 286 -17.16 27.40 34.19
N ARG A 287 -16.92 26.49 35.13
CA ARG A 287 -16.16 25.25 34.85
C ARG A 287 -16.91 24.34 33.87
N LEU A 288 -18.24 24.20 34.00
CA LEU A 288 -19.05 23.43 33.05
C LEU A 288 -19.09 24.07 31.66
N GLU A 289 -19.21 25.40 31.60
CA GLU A 289 -19.13 26.17 30.34
C GLU A 289 -17.78 25.96 29.67
N GLU A 290 -16.68 25.99 30.43
CA GLU A 290 -15.34 25.68 29.92
C GLU A 290 -15.22 24.25 29.45
N LEU A 291 -15.75 23.28 30.20
CA LEU A 291 -15.78 21.85 29.79
C LEU A 291 -16.63 21.64 28.53
N ARG A 292 -17.75 22.36 28.39
CA ARG A 292 -18.59 22.33 27.17
C ARG A 292 -17.85 22.93 25.98
N ARG A 293 -17.12 24.03 26.19
CA ARG A 293 -16.28 24.64 25.16
C ARG A 293 -15.18 23.69 24.73
N GLN A 294 -14.44 23.11 25.67
CA GLN A 294 -13.40 22.11 25.39
C GLN A 294 -13.96 20.87 24.68
N ARG A 295 -15.18 20.43 25.02
CA ARG A 295 -15.86 19.34 24.34
C ARG A 295 -16.29 19.73 22.91
N ALA A 296 -16.73 20.95 22.69
CA ALA A 296 -17.11 21.47 21.38
C ALA A 296 -15.87 21.69 20.47
N GLU A 297 -14.76 22.10 21.07
CA GLU A 297 -13.48 22.27 20.38
C GLU A 297 -12.80 20.92 20.07
N ARG A 298 -13.23 19.81 20.70
CA ARG A 298 -12.73 18.47 20.38
C ARG A 298 -13.03 18.16 18.92
N ARG A 299 -11.98 17.96 18.17
CA ARG A 299 -12.06 17.38 16.84
C ARG A 299 -12.10 15.85 17.05
N ASN A 300 -13.29 15.26 17.07
CA ASN A 300 -13.49 13.85 17.37
C ASN A 300 -12.69 12.97 16.40
N VAL A 301 -11.96 11.99 16.93
CA VAL A 301 -11.49 10.83 16.16
C VAL A 301 -12.75 10.05 15.77
N GLN A 302 -12.95 9.82 14.48
CA GLN A 302 -14.05 8.98 14.01
C GLN A 302 -13.82 7.55 14.49
N GLY A 303 -14.85 6.95 15.10
CA GLY A 303 -14.75 5.70 15.83
C GLY A 303 -14.41 4.49 14.96
N GLN A 304 -13.96 3.41 15.63
CA GLN A 304 -13.83 2.08 15.03
C GLN A 304 -15.19 1.53 14.61
N VAL A 305 -15.24 0.96 13.43
CA VAL A 305 -16.47 0.42 12.83
C VAL A 305 -16.63 -1.04 13.21
N ASN A 306 -17.71 -1.34 13.95
CA ASN A 306 -18.20 -2.71 14.16
C ASN A 306 -19.34 -2.99 13.17
N PHE A 307 -19.01 -3.45 12.00
CA PHE A 307 -19.96 -3.69 10.92
C PHE A 307 -19.80 -5.11 10.36
N LYS A 308 -20.91 -5.85 10.19
CA LYS A 308 -20.92 -7.17 9.54
C LYS A 308 -21.53 -7.04 8.16
N LEU A 309 -20.78 -7.45 7.15
CA LEU A 309 -21.23 -7.50 5.77
C LEU A 309 -22.25 -8.62 5.57
N ASP A 310 -23.23 -8.38 4.67
CA ASP A 310 -24.20 -9.40 4.27
C ASP A 310 -23.64 -10.21 3.11
N SER A 311 -23.45 -11.50 3.34
CA SER A 311 -23.01 -12.43 2.31
C SER A 311 -24.16 -12.98 1.45
N GLY A 312 -25.38 -12.44 1.59
CA GLY A 312 -26.55 -12.91 0.84
C GLY A 312 -26.91 -14.39 1.08
N GLU A 313 -27.64 -15.00 0.15
CA GLU A 313 -27.85 -16.45 0.15
C GLU A 313 -26.52 -17.19 -0.11
N LYS A 314 -26.30 -18.28 0.60
CA LYS A 314 -25.09 -19.09 0.42
C LYS A 314 -25.02 -19.65 -0.99
N SER A 315 -23.96 -19.32 -1.72
CA SER A 315 -23.61 -19.97 -3.00
C SER A 315 -23.36 -21.47 -2.85
N GLY A 316 -23.24 -22.20 -3.94
CA GLY A 316 -22.73 -23.58 -3.94
C GLY A 316 -21.37 -23.69 -3.24
N LYS A 317 -20.93 -24.89 -2.88
CA LYS A 317 -19.60 -25.11 -2.26
C LYS A 317 -18.47 -24.74 -3.21
N ILE A 318 -18.64 -24.99 -4.51
CA ILE A 318 -17.68 -24.67 -5.57
C ILE A 318 -18.16 -23.39 -6.26
N ILE A 319 -17.28 -22.42 -6.39
CA ILE A 319 -17.50 -21.19 -7.13
C ILE A 319 -17.18 -21.41 -8.61
N ALA A 320 -15.98 -21.93 -8.90
CA ALA A 320 -15.58 -22.31 -10.23
C ALA A 320 -14.62 -23.50 -10.18
N GLU A 321 -14.73 -24.42 -11.13
CA GLU A 321 -13.84 -25.56 -11.33
C GLU A 321 -13.27 -25.47 -12.74
N LEU A 322 -11.96 -25.31 -12.84
CA LEU A 322 -11.23 -25.21 -14.09
C LEU A 322 -10.51 -26.53 -14.36
N GLU A 323 -10.77 -27.14 -15.53
CA GLU A 323 -10.13 -28.38 -15.98
C GLU A 323 -9.35 -28.10 -17.26
N GLN A 324 -8.02 -28.04 -17.18
CA GLN A 324 -7.11 -27.78 -18.31
C GLN A 324 -7.59 -26.60 -19.18
N ALA A 325 -8.09 -25.54 -18.54
CA ALA A 325 -8.68 -24.41 -19.22
C ALA A 325 -7.61 -23.54 -19.88
N SER A 326 -7.83 -23.15 -21.14
CA SER A 326 -6.97 -22.25 -21.90
C SER A 326 -7.79 -21.15 -22.57
N PHE A 327 -7.22 -19.95 -22.63
CA PHE A 327 -7.84 -18.81 -23.28
C PHE A 327 -6.81 -17.88 -23.91
N ALA A 328 -7.08 -17.40 -25.13
CA ALA A 328 -6.24 -16.42 -25.83
C ALA A 328 -7.07 -15.41 -26.61
N TYR A 329 -6.55 -14.19 -26.77
CA TYR A 329 -7.04 -13.20 -27.71
C TYR A 329 -6.09 -13.14 -28.93
N GLY A 330 -6.49 -13.76 -30.06
CA GLY A 330 -5.59 -13.92 -31.20
C GLY A 330 -4.31 -14.64 -30.78
N ASP A 331 -3.17 -14.01 -30.99
CA ASP A 331 -1.86 -14.58 -30.64
C ASP A 331 -1.47 -14.40 -29.17
N LYS A 332 -2.22 -13.56 -28.40
CA LYS A 332 -1.92 -13.31 -27.01
C LYS A 332 -2.56 -14.37 -26.10
N VAL A 333 -1.75 -15.30 -25.62
CA VAL A 333 -2.19 -16.31 -24.65
C VAL A 333 -2.32 -15.68 -23.27
N ILE A 334 -3.52 -15.78 -22.67
CA ILE A 334 -3.83 -15.29 -21.33
C ILE A 334 -3.70 -16.40 -20.30
N MET A 335 -4.17 -17.59 -20.63
CA MET A 335 -4.17 -18.77 -19.77
C MET A 335 -3.94 -20.03 -20.61
N ASP A 336 -3.03 -20.89 -20.19
CA ASP A 336 -2.76 -22.17 -20.86
C ASP A 336 -2.84 -23.33 -19.87
N LYS A 337 -3.78 -24.27 -20.14
CA LYS A 337 -3.98 -25.53 -19.41
C LYS A 337 -4.03 -25.39 -17.89
N PHE A 338 -4.65 -24.32 -17.40
CA PHE A 338 -4.77 -24.09 -15.96
C PHE A 338 -5.91 -24.92 -15.38
N SER A 339 -5.65 -25.56 -14.23
CA SER A 339 -6.62 -26.34 -13.46
C SER A 339 -6.62 -25.89 -12.01
N ALA A 340 -7.81 -25.54 -11.49
CA ALA A 340 -7.98 -25.08 -10.11
C ALA A 340 -9.43 -25.32 -9.65
N ILE A 341 -9.65 -25.41 -8.34
CA ILE A 341 -10.97 -25.48 -7.73
C ILE A 341 -11.12 -24.32 -6.74
N LEU A 342 -11.95 -23.36 -7.09
CA LEU A 342 -12.22 -22.18 -6.27
C LEU A 342 -13.46 -22.44 -5.42
N GLN A 343 -13.33 -22.31 -4.10
CA GLN A 343 -14.36 -22.69 -3.14
C GLN A 343 -15.06 -21.45 -2.57
N ARG A 344 -16.24 -21.68 -2.01
CA ARG A 344 -16.95 -20.64 -1.27
C ARG A 344 -16.20 -20.25 0.00
N GLY A 345 -16.04 -18.96 0.21
CA GLY A 345 -15.35 -18.38 1.37
C GLY A 345 -13.86 -18.14 1.14
N ASP A 346 -13.32 -18.57 -0.02
CA ASP A 346 -11.94 -18.27 -0.39
C ASP A 346 -11.79 -16.77 -0.65
N LYS A 347 -10.65 -16.22 -0.22
CA LYS A 347 -10.24 -14.85 -0.51
C LYS A 347 -9.02 -14.92 -1.42
N ILE A 348 -9.26 -14.73 -2.72
CA ILE A 348 -8.30 -15.03 -3.78
C ILE A 348 -7.70 -13.74 -4.31
N GLY A 349 -6.37 -13.60 -4.17
CA GLY A 349 -5.61 -12.51 -4.77
C GLY A 349 -5.12 -12.87 -6.17
N LEU A 350 -5.30 -11.96 -7.12
CA LEU A 350 -4.78 -12.09 -8.48
C LEU A 350 -3.55 -11.20 -8.62
N ILE A 351 -2.37 -11.80 -8.74
CA ILE A 351 -1.07 -11.12 -8.75
C ILE A 351 -0.43 -11.23 -10.13
N GLY A 352 0.07 -10.11 -10.65
CA GLY A 352 0.79 -10.08 -11.93
C GLY A 352 0.82 -8.69 -12.56
N PRO A 353 1.64 -8.49 -13.61
CA PRO A 353 1.80 -7.21 -14.29
C PRO A 353 0.48 -6.66 -14.85
N ASN A 354 0.44 -5.36 -15.09
CA ASN A 354 -0.70 -4.72 -15.73
C ASN A 354 -0.89 -5.22 -17.16
N GLY A 355 -2.15 -5.47 -17.56
CA GLY A 355 -2.49 -5.95 -18.90
C GLY A 355 -2.16 -7.42 -19.18
N ILE A 356 -1.76 -8.23 -18.17
CA ILE A 356 -1.46 -9.66 -18.34
C ILE A 356 -2.70 -10.52 -18.53
N GLY A 357 -3.89 -10.04 -18.11
CA GLY A 357 -5.15 -10.77 -18.29
C GLY A 357 -5.92 -11.07 -17.01
N LYS A 358 -5.62 -10.40 -15.88
CA LYS A 358 -6.32 -10.57 -14.60
C LYS A 358 -7.83 -10.39 -14.73
N THR A 359 -8.29 -9.31 -15.35
CA THR A 359 -9.72 -9.04 -15.60
C THR A 359 -10.35 -10.07 -16.55
N THR A 360 -9.59 -10.58 -17.54
CA THR A 360 -10.05 -11.66 -18.44
C THR A 360 -10.27 -12.96 -17.67
N PHE A 361 -9.36 -13.31 -16.76
CA PHE A 361 -9.51 -14.47 -15.88
C PHE A 361 -10.78 -14.35 -15.02
N LEU A 362 -11.03 -13.19 -14.41
CA LEU A 362 -12.27 -12.93 -13.68
C LEU A 362 -13.52 -13.18 -14.53
N LYS A 363 -13.55 -12.67 -15.76
CA LYS A 363 -14.68 -12.90 -16.68
C LYS A 363 -14.88 -14.38 -17.05
N LEU A 364 -13.80 -15.15 -17.14
CA LEU A 364 -13.87 -16.59 -17.40
C LEU A 364 -14.47 -17.36 -16.22
N ILE A 365 -14.02 -17.12 -15.00
CA ILE A 365 -14.49 -17.82 -13.78
C ILE A 365 -15.91 -17.43 -13.39
N LEU A 366 -16.38 -16.26 -13.82
CA LEU A 366 -17.76 -15.79 -13.60
C LEU A 366 -18.70 -16.13 -14.76
N GLY A 367 -18.18 -16.73 -15.85
CA GLY A 367 -18.97 -17.23 -16.97
C GLY A 367 -19.35 -16.18 -17.99
N GLU A 368 -18.77 -14.99 -17.94
CA GLU A 368 -18.96 -13.95 -18.95
C GLU A 368 -18.20 -14.26 -20.25
N LEU A 369 -17.13 -15.07 -20.15
CA LEU A 369 -16.35 -15.57 -21.27
C LEU A 369 -16.28 -17.09 -21.22
N GLN A 370 -16.15 -17.73 -22.40
CA GLN A 370 -15.93 -19.17 -22.53
C GLN A 370 -14.46 -19.47 -22.78
N PRO A 371 -13.88 -20.54 -22.22
CA PRO A 371 -12.50 -20.95 -22.51
C PRO A 371 -12.38 -21.41 -23.98
N THR A 372 -11.21 -21.20 -24.58
CA THR A 372 -10.89 -21.70 -25.92
C THR A 372 -10.70 -23.21 -25.93
N TYR A 373 -10.06 -23.76 -24.87
CA TYR A 373 -9.89 -25.18 -24.63
C TYR A 373 -10.13 -25.51 -23.17
N GLY A 374 -10.40 -26.80 -22.89
CA GLY A 374 -10.70 -27.26 -21.56
C GLY A 374 -12.13 -26.93 -21.14
N ARG A 375 -12.38 -26.97 -19.85
CA ARG A 375 -13.74 -26.75 -19.30
C ARG A 375 -13.67 -25.87 -18.07
N ILE A 376 -14.64 -24.96 -17.95
CA ILE A 376 -14.89 -24.20 -16.73
C ILE A 376 -16.33 -24.50 -16.28
N ARG A 377 -16.46 -25.10 -15.11
CA ARG A 377 -17.75 -25.34 -14.46
C ARG A 377 -18.01 -24.25 -13.44
N ILE A 378 -19.10 -23.54 -13.61
CA ILE A 378 -19.51 -22.44 -12.75
C ILE A 378 -20.46 -22.97 -11.69
N GLY A 379 -20.29 -22.53 -10.44
CA GLY A 379 -21.16 -22.88 -9.31
C GLY A 379 -22.56 -22.31 -9.45
N SER A 380 -23.46 -22.79 -8.60
CA SER A 380 -24.86 -22.33 -8.58
C SER A 380 -25.09 -21.19 -7.58
N LYS A 381 -26.13 -20.39 -7.81
CA LYS A 381 -26.58 -19.29 -6.92
C LYS A 381 -25.50 -18.25 -6.66
N GLN A 382 -24.83 -17.81 -7.73
CA GLN A 382 -23.83 -16.75 -7.62
C GLN A 382 -24.50 -15.38 -7.71
N GLU A 383 -24.31 -14.57 -6.67
CA GLU A 383 -24.68 -13.16 -6.61
C GLU A 383 -23.38 -12.35 -6.57
N VAL A 384 -22.98 -11.84 -7.74
CA VAL A 384 -21.69 -11.16 -7.94
C VAL A 384 -21.88 -9.66 -7.82
N ALA A 385 -21.02 -9.01 -7.02
CA ALA A 385 -20.91 -7.56 -6.96
C ALA A 385 -19.51 -7.12 -7.39
N TYR A 386 -19.47 -6.30 -8.44
CA TYR A 386 -18.24 -5.70 -8.99
C TYR A 386 -18.03 -4.30 -8.46
N PHE A 387 -16.88 -4.00 -7.88
CA PHE A 387 -16.55 -2.67 -7.40
C PHE A 387 -16.49 -1.62 -8.52
N ASP A 388 -15.90 -1.96 -9.66
CA ASP A 388 -15.71 -1.03 -10.77
C ASP A 388 -17.03 -0.60 -11.45
N GLN A 389 -18.04 -1.48 -11.49
CA GLN A 389 -19.36 -1.15 -12.04
C GLN A 389 -20.08 -0.01 -11.28
N PHE A 390 -19.70 0.21 -10.01
CA PHE A 390 -20.29 1.28 -9.20
C PHE A 390 -19.64 2.64 -9.44
N ARG A 391 -18.42 2.72 -10.00
CA ARG A 391 -17.78 4.01 -10.36
C ARG A 391 -18.61 4.79 -11.39
N SER A 392 -19.17 4.10 -12.38
CA SER A 392 -20.05 4.71 -13.39
C SER A 392 -21.48 4.97 -12.91
N ALA A 393 -21.87 4.46 -11.73
CA ALA A 393 -23.22 4.50 -11.20
C ALA A 393 -23.48 5.66 -10.20
N LEU A 394 -22.50 6.53 -9.95
CA LEU A 394 -22.71 7.72 -9.12
C LEU A 394 -23.26 8.87 -9.98
N ASN A 395 -24.44 9.36 -9.59
CA ASN A 395 -24.97 10.58 -10.17
C ASN A 395 -24.37 11.78 -9.42
N GLU A 396 -23.66 12.65 -10.12
CA GLU A 396 -22.96 13.78 -9.53
C GLU A 396 -23.88 14.81 -8.87
N ASN A 397 -25.14 14.86 -9.28
CA ASN A 397 -26.14 15.80 -8.74
C ASN A 397 -26.84 15.28 -7.49
N ASP A 398 -26.75 13.98 -7.20
CA ASP A 398 -27.37 13.40 -6.01
C ASP A 398 -26.57 13.77 -4.75
N THR A 399 -27.25 13.82 -3.61
CA THR A 399 -26.57 13.94 -2.32
C THR A 399 -25.99 12.60 -1.91
N VAL A 400 -24.96 12.62 -1.07
CA VAL A 400 -24.36 11.41 -0.47
C VAL A 400 -25.42 10.56 0.21
N PHE A 401 -26.32 11.20 0.97
CA PHE A 401 -27.45 10.57 1.63
C PHE A 401 -28.40 9.87 0.63
N TYR A 402 -28.80 10.57 -0.43
CA TYR A 402 -29.71 10.04 -1.43
C TYR A 402 -29.09 8.88 -2.22
N THR A 403 -27.80 8.93 -2.50
CA THR A 403 -27.05 7.88 -3.22
C THR A 403 -27.14 6.52 -2.54
N LEU A 404 -27.19 6.49 -1.20
CA LEU A 404 -27.33 5.27 -0.41
C LEU A 404 -28.79 4.91 -0.12
N GLY A 405 -29.56 5.89 0.35
CA GLY A 405 -30.92 5.69 0.80
C GLY A 405 -31.94 5.57 -0.33
N GLN A 406 -31.65 6.11 -1.53
CA GLN A 406 -32.56 6.16 -2.67
C GLN A 406 -33.97 6.66 -2.28
N GLY A 407 -34.00 7.67 -1.38
CA GLY A 407 -35.24 8.24 -0.84
C GLY A 407 -35.73 7.59 0.45
N ASN A 408 -35.08 6.56 0.97
CA ASN A 408 -35.37 5.97 2.28
C ASN A 408 -34.37 6.47 3.33
N ASP A 409 -34.81 6.62 4.56
CA ASP A 409 -33.95 6.99 5.70
C ASP A 409 -33.11 5.80 6.21
N TYR A 410 -33.42 4.58 5.77
CA TYR A 410 -32.79 3.34 6.21
C TYR A 410 -32.25 2.54 5.04
N VAL A 411 -31.06 1.97 5.24
CA VAL A 411 -30.45 0.95 4.38
C VAL A 411 -30.53 -0.41 5.07
N GLU A 412 -30.68 -1.46 4.30
CA GLU A 412 -30.63 -2.83 4.80
C GLU A 412 -29.24 -3.40 4.60
N VAL A 413 -28.62 -3.85 5.71
CA VAL A 413 -27.27 -4.36 5.68
C VAL A 413 -27.16 -5.52 6.67
N GLY A 414 -26.72 -6.68 6.22
CA GLY A 414 -26.66 -7.89 7.05
C GLY A 414 -28.02 -8.32 7.60
N GLY A 415 -29.11 -8.10 6.84
CA GLY A 415 -30.48 -8.39 7.29
C GLY A 415 -30.98 -7.43 8.39
N LYS A 416 -30.25 -6.36 8.68
CA LYS A 416 -30.64 -5.34 9.67
C LYS A 416 -30.86 -3.99 9.01
N LYS A 417 -31.93 -3.31 9.41
CA LYS A 417 -32.16 -1.92 8.98
C LYS A 417 -31.29 -0.99 9.80
N LYS A 418 -30.48 -0.18 9.14
CA LYS A 418 -29.63 0.86 9.75
C LYS A 418 -29.96 2.21 9.14
N HIS A 419 -30.00 3.25 9.96
CA HIS A 419 -30.24 4.62 9.48
C HIS A 419 -29.07 5.06 8.58
N VAL A 420 -29.35 5.69 7.42
CA VAL A 420 -28.36 6.10 6.42
C VAL A 420 -27.25 6.94 7.04
N MET A 421 -27.57 7.87 7.96
CA MET A 421 -26.56 8.71 8.63
C MET A 421 -25.58 7.86 9.44
N SER A 422 -26.07 6.94 10.28
CA SER A 422 -25.19 6.06 11.06
C SER A 422 -24.38 5.12 10.17
N TYR A 423 -24.93 4.72 9.02
CA TYR A 423 -24.21 3.91 8.05
C TYR A 423 -23.09 4.71 7.36
N LEU A 424 -23.34 5.98 7.01
CA LEU A 424 -22.32 6.88 6.46
C LEU A 424 -21.19 7.16 7.46
N GLU A 425 -21.52 7.29 8.75
CA GLU A 425 -20.50 7.44 9.81
C GLU A 425 -19.56 6.23 9.90
N ASP A 426 -20.05 5.01 9.67
CA ASP A 426 -19.20 3.82 9.60
C ASP A 426 -18.17 3.91 8.47
N PHE A 427 -18.51 4.57 7.35
CA PHE A 427 -17.60 4.82 6.23
C PHE A 427 -16.87 6.17 6.37
N LEU A 428 -16.73 6.66 7.60
CA LEU A 428 -15.97 7.85 7.93
C LEU A 428 -16.49 9.14 7.26
N PHE A 429 -17.80 9.21 6.94
CA PHE A 429 -18.43 10.44 6.51
C PHE A 429 -18.88 11.26 7.72
N HIS A 430 -18.49 12.53 7.74
CA HIS A 430 -19.01 13.44 8.75
C HIS A 430 -20.48 13.78 8.44
N PRO A 431 -21.38 13.85 9.43
CA PRO A 431 -22.81 14.14 9.21
C PRO A 431 -23.10 15.36 8.33
N ALA A 432 -22.30 16.42 8.45
CA ALA A 432 -22.44 17.62 7.62
C ALA A 432 -22.20 17.36 6.12
N ARG A 433 -21.47 16.30 5.76
CA ARG A 433 -21.19 15.90 4.38
C ARG A 433 -22.30 15.08 3.74
N ALA A 434 -23.20 14.50 4.53
CA ALA A 434 -24.27 13.65 4.02
C ALA A 434 -25.21 14.36 3.04
N GLN A 435 -25.42 15.65 3.22
CA GLN A 435 -26.26 16.48 2.34
C GLN A 435 -25.47 17.13 1.18
N SER A 436 -24.16 16.94 1.11
CA SER A 436 -23.34 17.47 0.01
C SER A 436 -23.61 16.70 -1.28
N PRO A 437 -23.57 17.36 -2.46
CA PRO A 437 -23.66 16.66 -3.74
C PRO A 437 -22.41 15.83 -3.98
N VAL A 438 -22.55 14.70 -4.68
CA VAL A 438 -21.46 13.79 -5.03
C VAL A 438 -20.37 14.51 -5.83
N SER A 439 -20.72 15.51 -6.64
CA SER A 439 -19.77 16.33 -7.40
C SER A 439 -18.76 17.09 -6.51
N SER A 440 -19.12 17.39 -5.26
CA SER A 440 -18.26 18.11 -4.31
C SER A 440 -17.31 17.19 -3.52
N LEU A 441 -17.39 15.88 -3.71
CA LEU A 441 -16.57 14.89 -3.01
C LEU A 441 -15.17 14.81 -3.63
N SER A 442 -14.17 14.67 -2.77
CA SER A 442 -12.82 14.26 -3.19
C SER A 442 -12.82 12.84 -3.76
N GLY A 443 -11.77 12.44 -4.50
CA GLY A 443 -11.63 11.09 -5.04
C GLY A 443 -11.75 10.02 -3.95
N GLY A 444 -11.07 10.20 -2.82
CA GLY A 444 -11.16 9.28 -1.68
C GLY A 444 -12.54 9.21 -1.04
N GLU A 445 -13.26 10.36 -0.91
CA GLU A 445 -14.65 10.35 -0.44
C GLU A 445 -15.59 9.65 -1.43
N ARG A 446 -15.38 9.83 -2.73
CA ARG A 446 -16.13 9.10 -3.77
C ARG A 446 -15.92 7.59 -3.65
N ASN A 447 -14.69 7.15 -3.47
CA ASN A 447 -14.39 5.73 -3.31
C ASN A 447 -15.00 5.15 -2.02
N ARG A 448 -14.98 5.87 -0.90
CA ARG A 448 -15.69 5.48 0.33
C ARG A 448 -17.21 5.36 0.11
N LEU A 449 -17.81 6.29 -0.63
CA LEU A 449 -19.22 6.23 -0.96
C LEU A 449 -19.55 5.03 -1.86
N LEU A 450 -18.67 4.72 -2.81
CA LEU A 450 -18.79 3.53 -3.67
C LEU A 450 -18.72 2.24 -2.86
N LEU A 451 -17.78 2.15 -1.93
CA LEU A 451 -17.67 1.01 -1.00
C LEU A 451 -18.95 0.90 -0.15
N ALA A 452 -19.40 2.00 0.43
CA ALA A 452 -20.65 2.01 1.19
C ALA A 452 -21.84 1.53 0.35
N LYS A 453 -21.96 1.96 -0.90
CA LYS A 453 -23.02 1.54 -1.82
C LYS A 453 -22.89 0.07 -2.23
N LEU A 454 -21.66 -0.42 -2.47
CA LEU A 454 -21.40 -1.83 -2.76
C LEU A 454 -21.94 -2.74 -1.66
N PHE A 455 -21.65 -2.39 -0.41
CA PHE A 455 -22.01 -3.20 0.74
C PHE A 455 -23.48 -3.07 1.20
N THR A 456 -24.29 -2.22 0.56
CA THR A 456 -25.76 -2.25 0.76
C THR A 456 -26.44 -3.34 -0.06
N ARG A 457 -25.75 -4.00 -1.00
CA ARG A 457 -26.31 -5.08 -1.80
C ARG A 457 -25.87 -6.42 -1.25
N PRO A 458 -26.80 -7.36 -1.05
CA PRO A 458 -26.42 -8.73 -0.71
C PRO A 458 -25.64 -9.32 -1.89
N ALA A 459 -24.46 -9.86 -1.62
CA ALA A 459 -23.64 -10.54 -2.60
C ALA A 459 -22.89 -11.67 -1.92
N ASN A 460 -22.73 -12.81 -2.59
CA ASN A 460 -21.92 -13.91 -2.08
C ASN A 460 -20.56 -14.03 -2.76
N ILE A 461 -20.32 -13.24 -3.80
CA ILE A 461 -19.04 -13.08 -4.48
C ILE A 461 -18.77 -11.59 -4.63
N LEU A 462 -17.65 -11.12 -4.10
CA LEU A 462 -17.14 -9.76 -4.31
C LEU A 462 -15.96 -9.80 -5.28
N VAL A 463 -15.99 -8.93 -6.28
CA VAL A 463 -14.89 -8.70 -7.23
C VAL A 463 -14.41 -7.28 -7.05
N LEU A 464 -13.18 -7.15 -6.57
CA LEU A 464 -12.55 -5.88 -6.27
C LEU A 464 -11.32 -5.72 -7.18
N ASP A 465 -11.40 -4.79 -8.13
CA ASP A 465 -10.31 -4.47 -9.04
C ASP A 465 -9.69 -3.13 -8.60
N GLU A 466 -8.45 -3.19 -8.10
CA GLU A 466 -7.69 -2.07 -7.52
C GLU A 466 -8.50 -1.19 -6.55
N PRO A 467 -9.11 -1.78 -5.51
CA PRO A 467 -9.97 -1.03 -4.59
C PRO A 467 -9.19 -0.07 -3.70
N THR A 468 -7.88 -0.28 -3.55
CA THR A 468 -6.98 0.53 -2.70
C THR A 468 -6.53 1.82 -3.37
N ASN A 469 -6.69 1.96 -4.70
CA ASN A 469 -6.32 3.17 -5.41
C ASN A 469 -7.10 4.38 -4.88
N ASP A 470 -6.39 5.47 -4.63
CA ASP A 470 -6.94 6.73 -4.10
C ASP A 470 -7.59 6.63 -2.70
N LEU A 471 -7.43 5.50 -1.98
CA LEU A 471 -7.83 5.38 -0.58
C LEU A 471 -6.71 5.84 0.35
N ASP A 472 -7.08 6.57 1.41
CA ASP A 472 -6.16 6.84 2.51
C ASP A 472 -6.00 5.61 3.41
N ILE A 473 -4.94 5.60 4.21
CA ILE A 473 -4.56 4.46 5.06
C ILE A 473 -5.71 4.06 5.98
N ASP A 474 -6.39 5.02 6.61
CA ASP A 474 -7.54 4.75 7.49
C ASP A 474 -8.66 3.99 6.75
N THR A 475 -8.91 4.36 5.50
CA THR A 475 -9.95 3.71 4.66
C THR A 475 -9.50 2.35 4.16
N GLN A 476 -8.21 2.17 3.87
CA GLN A 476 -7.65 0.86 3.52
C GLN A 476 -7.77 -0.11 4.69
N GLU A 477 -7.42 0.31 5.91
CA GLU A 477 -7.56 -0.51 7.12
C GLU A 477 -9.03 -0.89 7.39
N LEU A 478 -9.95 0.06 7.22
CA LEU A 478 -11.38 -0.22 7.30
C LEU A 478 -11.81 -1.29 6.29
N LEU A 479 -11.36 -1.18 5.04
CA LEU A 479 -11.69 -2.15 4.00
C LEU A 479 -11.08 -3.52 4.28
N GLU A 480 -9.86 -3.59 4.81
CA GLU A 480 -9.23 -4.85 5.25
C GLU A 480 -10.07 -5.56 6.31
N ASP A 481 -10.49 -4.83 7.34
CA ASP A 481 -11.31 -5.39 8.41
C ASP A 481 -12.66 -5.88 7.89
N LEU A 482 -13.33 -5.12 7.03
CA LEU A 482 -14.58 -5.50 6.41
C LEU A 482 -14.44 -6.77 5.56
N LEU A 483 -13.37 -6.86 4.73
CA LEU A 483 -13.12 -8.01 3.89
C LEU A 483 -12.67 -9.23 4.69
N ARG A 484 -11.95 -9.05 5.80
CA ARG A 484 -11.55 -10.13 6.70
C ARG A 484 -12.75 -10.79 7.35
N ASP A 485 -13.73 -10.01 7.75
CA ASP A 485 -14.96 -10.51 8.39
C ASP A 485 -16.00 -11.03 7.40
N TYR A 486 -15.85 -10.73 6.12
CA TYR A 486 -16.79 -11.14 5.07
C TYR A 486 -16.80 -12.67 4.88
N GLN A 487 -17.99 -13.26 4.93
CA GLN A 487 -18.19 -14.72 4.86
C GLN A 487 -18.39 -15.25 3.43
N GLY A 488 -18.46 -14.37 2.43
CA GLY A 488 -18.52 -14.74 1.02
C GLY A 488 -17.14 -14.95 0.42
N THR A 489 -17.11 -15.19 -0.89
CA THR A 489 -15.87 -15.32 -1.67
C THR A 489 -15.44 -13.97 -2.18
N VAL A 490 -14.13 -13.69 -2.13
CA VAL A 490 -13.54 -12.44 -2.59
C VAL A 490 -12.53 -12.72 -3.68
N PHE A 491 -12.66 -12.05 -4.82
CA PHE A 491 -11.62 -11.94 -5.82
C PHE A 491 -11.04 -10.55 -5.75
N LEU A 492 -9.75 -10.47 -5.49
CA LEU A 492 -9.04 -9.23 -5.24
C LEU A 492 -7.90 -9.07 -6.24
N VAL A 493 -7.95 -8.02 -7.05
CA VAL A 493 -6.81 -7.51 -7.81
C VAL A 493 -6.28 -6.30 -7.07
N SER A 494 -5.06 -6.34 -6.59
CA SER A 494 -4.41 -5.20 -5.95
C SER A 494 -2.91 -5.23 -6.14
N HIS A 495 -2.30 -4.06 -6.16
CA HIS A 495 -0.87 -3.86 -6.14
C HIS A 495 -0.34 -3.46 -4.75
N ASP A 496 -1.23 -3.28 -3.78
CA ASP A 496 -0.88 -3.08 -2.38
C ASP A 496 -0.55 -4.44 -1.72
N ARG A 497 0.76 -4.67 -1.50
CA ARG A 497 1.29 -5.93 -0.97
C ARG A 497 0.80 -6.21 0.45
N MET A 498 0.68 -5.17 1.29
CA MET A 498 0.25 -5.31 2.66
C MET A 498 -1.25 -5.60 2.76
N PHE A 499 -2.03 -4.96 1.88
CA PHE A 499 -3.46 -5.24 1.74
C PHE A 499 -3.71 -6.69 1.30
N LEU A 500 -2.93 -7.20 0.34
CA LEU A 500 -2.99 -8.61 -0.07
C LEU A 500 -2.68 -9.52 1.11
N ASP A 501 -1.56 -9.30 1.81
CA ASP A 501 -1.15 -10.14 2.95
C ASP A 501 -2.20 -10.16 4.08
N ASN A 502 -2.92 -9.05 4.30
CA ASN A 502 -3.91 -8.94 5.37
C ASN A 502 -5.28 -9.56 5.03
N VAL A 503 -5.63 -9.68 3.74
CA VAL A 503 -6.98 -10.04 3.31
C VAL A 503 -7.07 -11.42 2.69
N ILE A 504 -6.11 -11.81 1.80
CA ILE A 504 -6.25 -13.02 0.99
C ILE A 504 -5.83 -14.29 1.73
N THR A 505 -6.47 -15.40 1.39
CA THR A 505 -6.12 -16.74 1.90
C THR A 505 -5.31 -17.55 0.90
N GLN A 506 -5.39 -17.19 -0.37
CA GLN A 506 -4.64 -17.82 -1.47
C GLN A 506 -4.41 -16.81 -2.60
N SER A 507 -3.38 -17.02 -3.39
CA SER A 507 -3.04 -16.18 -4.52
C SER A 507 -2.92 -16.98 -5.82
N ILE A 508 -3.39 -16.40 -6.93
CA ILE A 508 -3.17 -16.89 -8.29
C ILE A 508 -2.23 -15.91 -8.97
N VAL A 509 -1.03 -16.38 -9.29
CA VAL A 509 0.05 -15.57 -9.85
C VAL A 509 0.16 -15.81 -11.34
N PHE A 510 0.19 -14.72 -12.10
CA PHE A 510 0.39 -14.72 -13.55
C PHE A 510 1.88 -14.58 -13.84
N GLU A 511 2.54 -15.69 -14.17
CA GLU A 511 3.98 -15.72 -14.45
C GLU A 511 4.34 -15.30 -15.89
N GLY A 512 3.35 -14.99 -16.70
CA GLY A 512 3.51 -14.64 -18.13
C GLY A 512 3.37 -15.85 -19.06
N GLN A 513 3.24 -15.58 -20.37
CA GLN A 513 3.06 -16.59 -21.41
C GLN A 513 1.92 -17.58 -21.14
N GLY A 514 0.84 -17.13 -20.49
CA GLY A 514 -0.32 -17.95 -20.14
C GLY A 514 -0.12 -18.87 -18.93
N ARG A 515 1.01 -18.81 -18.24
CA ARG A 515 1.26 -19.63 -17.06
C ARG A 515 0.65 -18.97 -15.83
N LEU A 516 -0.26 -19.69 -15.18
CA LEU A 516 -0.85 -19.33 -13.90
C LEU A 516 -0.44 -20.35 -12.86
N LYS A 517 -0.13 -19.89 -11.66
CA LYS A 517 0.24 -20.77 -10.54
C LYS A 517 -0.49 -20.33 -9.28
N GLU A 518 -1.00 -21.30 -8.54
CA GLU A 518 -1.70 -21.11 -7.28
C GLU A 518 -0.74 -21.26 -6.11
N TYR A 519 -0.83 -20.35 -5.14
CA TYR A 519 -0.08 -20.37 -3.90
C TYR A 519 -1.02 -20.18 -2.72
N ILE A 520 -0.76 -20.87 -1.62
CA ILE A 520 -1.49 -20.69 -0.36
C ILE A 520 -0.91 -19.49 0.37
N GLY A 521 -1.78 -18.59 0.84
CA GLY A 521 -1.38 -17.40 1.59
C GLY A 521 -1.31 -16.11 0.79
N GLY A 522 -0.66 -15.10 1.36
CA GLY A 522 -0.54 -13.75 0.85
C GLY A 522 0.58 -13.54 -0.18
N TYR A 523 0.91 -12.29 -0.40
CA TYR A 523 2.00 -11.90 -1.29
C TYR A 523 3.37 -12.35 -0.74
N GLN A 524 3.59 -12.25 0.58
CA GLN A 524 4.84 -12.66 1.20
C GLN A 524 5.05 -14.17 1.08
N ASP A 525 4.01 -14.97 1.31
CA ASP A 525 4.05 -16.43 1.16
C ASP A 525 4.42 -16.84 -0.27
N TYR A 526 3.86 -16.14 -1.27
CA TYR A 526 4.24 -16.32 -2.68
C TYR A 526 5.73 -16.06 -2.92
N ILE A 527 6.27 -14.94 -2.43
CA ILE A 527 7.69 -14.59 -2.61
C ILE A 527 8.59 -15.62 -1.96
N ASP A 528 8.27 -16.09 -0.76
CA ASP A 528 9.02 -17.08 -0.03
C ASP A 528 9.00 -18.45 -0.74
N ALA A 529 7.82 -18.84 -1.26
CA ALA A 529 7.69 -20.05 -2.06
C ALA A 529 8.51 -19.99 -3.36
N LYS A 530 8.43 -18.85 -4.08
CA LYS A 530 9.20 -18.62 -5.31
C LYS A 530 10.71 -18.68 -5.06
N SER A 531 11.17 -18.05 -3.97
CA SER A 531 12.59 -18.05 -3.59
C SER A 531 13.11 -19.46 -3.27
N ARG A 532 12.28 -20.32 -2.66
CA ARG A 532 12.60 -21.73 -2.42
C ARG A 532 12.69 -22.52 -3.73
N GLU A 533 11.75 -22.31 -4.65
CA GLU A 533 11.75 -22.96 -5.96
C GLU A 533 12.98 -22.58 -6.80
N GLU A 534 13.36 -21.30 -6.82
CA GLU A 534 14.55 -20.82 -7.53
C GLU A 534 15.84 -21.42 -6.96
N LYS A 535 15.95 -21.53 -5.64
CA LYS A 535 17.09 -22.19 -4.99
C LYS A 535 17.18 -23.67 -5.36
N ILE A 536 16.06 -24.38 -5.45
CA ILE A 536 16.01 -25.79 -5.86
C ILE A 536 16.41 -25.94 -7.33
N GLN A 537 15.94 -25.04 -8.23
CA GLN A 537 16.29 -25.06 -9.64
C GLN A 537 17.76 -24.74 -9.89
N THR A 538 18.32 -23.77 -9.16
CA THR A 538 19.76 -23.44 -9.25
C THR A 538 20.65 -24.54 -8.67
N ALA A 539 20.18 -25.28 -7.68
CA ALA A 539 20.89 -26.43 -7.14
C ALA A 539 20.83 -27.66 -8.09
N SER A 540 19.80 -27.74 -8.94
CA SER A 540 19.58 -28.84 -9.89
C SER A 540 20.06 -28.56 -11.32
N ALA A 541 20.54 -27.35 -11.64
CA ALA A 541 21.09 -27.04 -12.95
C ALA A 541 22.39 -27.82 -13.20
N PRO A 542 22.52 -28.61 -14.30
CA PRO A 542 23.75 -29.32 -14.59
C PRO A 542 24.84 -28.31 -14.90
N LYS A 543 25.91 -28.31 -14.09
CA LYS A 543 27.13 -27.57 -14.40
C LYS A 543 27.61 -28.00 -15.78
N ALA A 544 27.77 -27.06 -16.69
CA ALA A 544 28.32 -27.29 -18.02
C ALA A 544 29.57 -28.12 -17.97
N VAL A 545 29.54 -29.22 -18.72
CA VAL A 545 30.63 -30.20 -18.81
C VAL A 545 31.83 -29.53 -19.47
N ALA A 546 32.88 -29.24 -18.69
CA ALA A 546 34.22 -29.08 -19.22
C ALA A 546 34.81 -30.48 -19.46
N GLU A 547 35.53 -30.65 -20.58
CA GLU A 547 36.13 -31.91 -21.05
C GLU A 547 36.99 -32.61 -19.98
N PRO A 548 37.08 -33.95 -20.00
CA PRO A 548 37.59 -34.70 -18.88
C PRO A 548 39.13 -34.83 -18.88
N GLU A 549 39.76 -34.14 -17.94
CA GLU A 549 41.08 -34.61 -17.47
C GLU A 549 40.90 -35.81 -16.53
N LYS A 550 41.61 -36.89 -16.85
CA LYS A 550 41.59 -38.13 -16.09
C LYS A 550 42.10 -37.93 -14.66
N VAL A 551 41.21 -37.91 -13.69
CA VAL A 551 41.55 -38.01 -12.26
C VAL A 551 40.83 -39.21 -11.66
N LYS A 552 41.59 -40.03 -10.96
CA LYS A 552 41.19 -41.25 -10.25
C LYS A 552 40.05 -41.01 -9.25
N PRO A 553 39.19 -42.03 -8.99
CA PRO A 553 38.02 -41.86 -8.14
C PRO A 553 38.43 -41.61 -6.68
N LYS A 554 38.06 -40.41 -6.16
CA LYS A 554 38.02 -40.18 -4.72
C LYS A 554 36.64 -40.58 -4.22
N ALA A 555 36.63 -41.51 -3.28
CA ALA A 555 35.45 -42.00 -2.59
C ALA A 555 34.63 -40.83 -1.97
N ASN A 556 33.30 -40.91 -2.13
CA ASN A 556 32.33 -40.09 -1.38
C ASN A 556 32.62 -40.23 0.12
N ARG A 557 33.11 -39.16 0.73
CA ARG A 557 33.12 -39.04 2.19
C ARG A 557 31.74 -38.54 2.60
N THR A 558 30.85 -39.44 2.96
CA THR A 558 29.76 -39.17 3.88
C THR A 558 30.39 -38.60 5.15
N VAL A 559 30.06 -37.37 5.52
CA VAL A 559 30.46 -36.78 6.79
C VAL A 559 29.69 -37.56 7.86
N LYS A 560 30.33 -38.58 8.46
CA LYS A 560 29.74 -39.31 9.57
C LYS A 560 29.65 -38.37 10.76
N LEU A 561 28.47 -38.27 11.37
CA LEU A 561 28.30 -37.64 12.68
C LEU A 561 29.31 -38.26 13.66
N SER A 562 29.86 -37.43 14.54
CA SER A 562 30.67 -37.93 15.63
C SER A 562 29.80 -38.78 16.56
N TYR A 563 30.39 -39.73 17.29
CA TYR A 563 29.64 -40.56 18.24
C TYR A 563 28.84 -39.75 19.26
N LYS A 564 29.35 -38.57 19.62
CA LYS A 564 28.67 -37.62 20.53
C LYS A 564 27.45 -36.97 19.87
N GLU A 565 27.58 -36.54 18.62
CA GLU A 565 26.49 -35.94 17.83
C GLU A 565 25.38 -36.95 17.50
N GLN A 566 25.76 -38.21 17.24
CA GLN A 566 24.76 -39.27 17.00
C GLN A 566 23.94 -39.57 18.25
N ARG A 567 24.59 -39.62 19.42
CA ARG A 567 23.90 -39.82 20.70
C ARG A 567 23.00 -38.63 21.07
N GLU A 568 23.42 -37.42 20.71
CA GLU A 568 22.64 -36.21 20.88
C GLU A 568 21.39 -36.25 19.98
N LEU A 569 21.55 -36.62 18.69
CA LEU A 569 20.45 -36.76 17.73
C LEU A 569 19.42 -37.82 18.19
N ASP A 570 19.87 -38.92 18.76
CA ASP A 570 19.00 -39.98 19.27
C ASP A 570 18.24 -39.57 20.55
N ALA A 571 18.79 -38.64 21.36
CA ALA A 571 18.17 -38.19 22.61
C ALA A 571 17.24 -36.99 22.44
N LEU A 572 17.46 -36.15 21.42
CA LEU A 572 16.69 -34.89 21.20
C LEU A 572 15.19 -35.12 21.04
N PRO A 573 14.67 -36.13 20.32
CA PRO A 573 13.22 -36.37 20.21
C PRO A 573 12.55 -36.65 21.56
N ASP A 574 13.20 -37.41 22.46
CA ASP A 574 12.67 -37.70 23.78
C ASP A 574 12.69 -36.46 24.68
N GLU A 575 13.71 -35.63 24.56
CA GLU A 575 13.81 -34.38 25.30
C GLU A 575 12.77 -33.34 24.82
N ILE A 576 12.53 -33.24 23.51
CA ILE A 576 11.47 -32.37 22.94
C ILE A 576 10.09 -32.85 23.41
N ALA A 577 9.80 -34.15 23.35
CA ALA A 577 8.53 -34.71 23.80
C ALA A 577 8.27 -34.48 25.30
N ALA A 578 9.33 -34.52 26.13
CA ALA A 578 9.22 -34.22 27.56
C ALA A 578 8.88 -32.75 27.81
N LEU A 579 9.50 -31.81 27.08
CA LEU A 579 9.23 -30.38 27.19
C LEU A 579 7.83 -30.04 26.68
N GLU A 580 7.35 -30.65 25.58
CA GLU A 580 5.99 -30.49 25.07
C GLU A 580 4.94 -30.97 26.08
N THR A 581 5.23 -32.07 26.78
CA THR A 581 4.35 -32.60 27.82
C THR A 581 4.27 -31.63 29.02
N GLU A 582 5.43 -31.13 29.48
CA GLU A 582 5.50 -30.12 30.55
C GLU A 582 4.77 -28.82 30.15
N GLN A 583 4.91 -28.36 28.90
CA GLN A 583 4.19 -27.20 28.37
C GLN A 583 2.67 -27.41 28.38
N ALA A 584 2.20 -28.58 27.97
CA ALA A 584 0.78 -28.91 27.96
C ALA A 584 0.19 -28.95 29.39
N GLU A 585 0.97 -29.47 30.37
CA GLU A 585 0.58 -29.47 31.79
C GLU A 585 0.47 -28.06 32.36
N ILE A 586 1.47 -27.19 32.07
CA ILE A 586 1.47 -25.79 32.50
C ILE A 586 0.30 -25.03 31.87
N ASN A 587 0.04 -25.20 30.56
CA ASN A 587 -1.08 -24.57 29.89
C ASN A 587 -2.44 -25.03 30.45
N THR A 588 -2.53 -26.30 30.84
CA THR A 588 -3.74 -26.82 31.51
C THR A 588 -3.94 -26.17 32.87
N GLN A 589 -2.86 -25.99 33.65
CA GLN A 589 -2.91 -25.31 34.93
C GLN A 589 -3.24 -23.83 34.76
N LEU A 590 -2.63 -23.13 33.79
CA LEU A 590 -2.94 -21.72 33.51
C LEU A 590 -4.36 -21.50 32.98
N SER A 591 -5.03 -22.54 32.51
CA SER A 591 -6.44 -22.49 32.08
C SER A 591 -7.43 -22.54 33.25
N ASP A 592 -6.98 -22.85 34.47
CA ASP A 592 -7.82 -22.88 35.68
C ASP A 592 -7.93 -21.47 36.28
N PRO A 593 -9.14 -20.86 36.36
CA PRO A 593 -9.36 -19.53 36.92
C PRO A 593 -8.94 -19.39 38.39
N GLU A 594 -8.86 -20.50 39.17
CA GLU A 594 -8.45 -20.48 40.58
C GLU A 594 -6.97 -20.14 40.76
N ILE A 595 -6.10 -20.45 39.79
CA ILE A 595 -4.65 -20.17 39.85
C ILE A 595 -4.35 -18.66 39.82
N PHE A 596 -5.18 -17.87 39.13
CA PHE A 596 -5.02 -16.41 39.08
C PHE A 596 -5.32 -15.70 40.40
N LYS A 597 -5.84 -16.42 41.40
CA LYS A 597 -5.98 -15.90 42.77
C LYS A 597 -4.63 -15.88 43.52
N ASP A 598 -3.66 -16.69 43.10
CA ASP A 598 -2.31 -16.74 43.66
C ASP A 598 -1.32 -16.17 42.61
N TYR A 599 -1.06 -14.85 42.74
CA TYR A 599 -0.27 -14.09 41.74
C TYR A 599 1.18 -14.59 41.63
N GLU A 600 1.77 -15.11 42.72
CA GLU A 600 3.14 -15.64 42.70
C GLU A 600 3.21 -16.97 41.91
N LYS A 601 2.25 -17.85 42.09
CA LYS A 601 2.18 -19.13 41.35
C LYS A 601 1.87 -18.93 39.86
N ALA A 602 0.92 -18.04 39.52
CA ALA A 602 0.59 -17.72 38.15
C ALA A 602 1.81 -17.13 37.41
N GLY A 603 2.55 -16.20 38.06
CA GLY A 603 3.78 -15.63 37.53
C GLY A 603 4.90 -16.65 37.32
N ALA A 604 5.08 -17.58 38.25
CA ALA A 604 6.09 -18.64 38.14
C ALA A 604 5.76 -19.61 36.97
N LEU A 605 4.50 -20.00 36.83
CA LEU A 605 4.06 -20.85 35.72
C LEU A 605 4.20 -20.17 34.36
N GLN A 606 3.92 -18.88 34.28
CA GLN A 606 4.07 -18.11 33.04
C GLN A 606 5.54 -17.97 32.64
N SER A 607 6.43 -17.63 33.59
CA SER A 607 7.88 -17.58 33.35
C SER A 607 8.42 -18.95 32.92
N ARG A 608 7.91 -20.04 33.50
CA ARG A 608 8.33 -21.39 33.13
C ARG A 608 7.85 -21.78 31.75
N ALA A 609 6.64 -21.36 31.33
CA ALA A 609 6.13 -21.57 29.98
C ALA A 609 7.00 -20.85 28.92
N GLU A 610 7.42 -19.61 29.20
CA GLU A 610 8.34 -18.85 28.33
C GLU A 610 9.73 -19.51 28.23
N GLU A 611 10.26 -20.02 29.35
CA GLU A 611 11.53 -20.77 29.34
C GLU A 611 11.43 -22.06 28.49
N ILE A 612 10.34 -22.80 28.60
CA ILE A 612 10.12 -24.04 27.82
C ILE A 612 10.02 -23.72 26.33
N GLU A 613 9.33 -22.64 25.97
CA GLU A 613 9.21 -22.21 24.56
C GLU A 613 10.58 -21.90 23.94
N MET A 614 11.45 -21.19 24.66
CA MET A 614 12.83 -20.94 24.22
C MET A 614 13.66 -22.22 24.11
N LEU A 615 13.54 -23.13 25.10
CA LEU A 615 14.27 -24.41 25.08
C LEU A 615 13.79 -25.32 23.94
N LEU A 616 12.51 -25.35 23.63
CA LEU A 616 11.96 -26.08 22.50
C LEU A 616 12.52 -25.58 21.18
N LEU A 617 12.56 -24.25 20.98
CA LEU A 617 13.12 -23.64 19.79
C LEU A 617 14.59 -24.02 19.59
N GLU A 618 15.42 -23.88 20.64
CA GLU A 618 16.85 -24.23 20.60
C GLU A 618 17.08 -25.72 20.28
N LYS A 619 16.27 -26.61 20.86
CA LYS A 619 16.41 -28.05 20.63
C LYS A 619 15.90 -28.47 19.25
N LEU A 620 14.86 -27.85 18.71
CA LEU A 620 14.37 -28.08 17.35
C LEU A 620 15.40 -27.62 16.31
N GLU A 621 15.96 -26.42 16.44
CA GLU A 621 17.03 -25.94 15.56
C GLU A 621 18.26 -26.86 15.62
N ARG A 622 18.61 -27.35 16.81
CA ARG A 622 19.72 -28.28 16.97
C ARG A 622 19.46 -29.65 16.34
N TRP A 623 18.23 -30.13 16.44
CA TRP A 623 17.80 -31.38 15.81
C TRP A 623 17.85 -31.29 14.29
N GLU A 624 17.27 -30.24 13.72
CA GLU A 624 17.30 -29.97 12.27
C GLU A 624 18.75 -29.89 11.74
N TRP A 625 19.63 -29.20 12.48
CA TRP A 625 21.04 -29.09 12.10
C TRP A 625 21.77 -30.45 12.10
N LEU A 626 21.53 -31.30 13.10
CA LEU A 626 22.14 -32.62 13.17
C LEU A 626 21.58 -33.56 12.08
N GLU A 627 20.28 -33.46 11.79
CA GLU A 627 19.62 -34.25 10.74
C GLU A 627 20.12 -33.85 9.33
N ALA A 628 20.22 -32.56 9.05
CA ALA A 628 20.76 -32.01 7.81
C ALA A 628 22.23 -32.47 7.61
N LYS A 629 23.04 -32.46 8.68
CA LYS A 629 24.42 -32.93 8.67
C LYS A 629 24.52 -34.46 8.44
N GLN A 630 23.58 -35.22 8.99
CA GLN A 630 23.50 -36.69 8.75
C GLN A 630 23.13 -36.99 7.31
N ASN A 631 22.23 -36.22 6.72
CA ASN A 631 21.77 -36.36 5.35
C ASN A 631 22.77 -35.82 4.30
N GLY A 632 23.86 -35.16 4.75
CA GLY A 632 24.89 -34.60 3.89
C GLY A 632 24.46 -33.31 3.18
N GLU A 633 23.44 -32.63 3.72
CA GLU A 633 23.04 -31.30 3.28
C GLU A 633 24.02 -30.25 3.84
N ALA A 634 24.42 -29.31 3.02
CA ALA A 634 25.33 -28.23 3.45
C ALA A 634 24.60 -27.32 4.43
N VAL A 635 25.04 -27.35 5.68
CA VAL A 635 24.58 -26.44 6.76
C VAL A 635 25.36 -25.14 6.73
#